data_19e8deddfa954d19acd7d0ca4f4157c0
#
_entry.id   19e8deddfa954d19acd7d0ca4f4157c0
#
_cell.length_a   1.000
_cell.length_b   1.000
_cell.length_c   1.000
_cell.angle_alpha   90.00
_cell.angle_beta   90.00
_cell.angle_gamma   90.00
#
_symmetry.space_group_name_H-M   'P 1'
#
loop_
_entity.id
_entity.type
_entity.pdbx_description
1 polymer ?
#
loop_
_entity_poly.entity_id
_entity_poly.type
_entity_poly.pdbx_seq_one_letter_code
_entity_poly.pdbx_strand_id
1 'polypeptide(L)' 'MSITSTCAPFGYLAHEYCGVTLPLEVLRSGAGYYIGTSDDEGPVSRESNEYFRSAKAAQAALASGKWTQKMYP' A
#
# COMPACT_ATOMS: atom_id res chain seq x y z
N MET A 1 9.10 -1.05 22.23
CA MET A 1 8.87 -0.75 21.76
C MET A 1 8.50 -0.21 20.94
N SER A 2 8.48 -0.20 20.59
CA SER A 2 8.22 0.15 19.94
C SER A 2 7.92 0.69 19.09
N ILE A 3 8.10 1.00 18.90
CA ILE A 3 7.88 1.57 18.20
C ILE A 3 7.76 1.57 17.06
N THR A 4 8.31 1.42 16.80
CA THR A 4 8.34 1.31 15.75
C THR A 4 7.34 1.08 14.84
N SER A 5 6.70 0.84 14.90
CA SER A 5 5.58 0.55 14.18
C SER A 5 5.00 1.56 13.30
N THR A 6 5.36 2.75 13.43
CA THR A 6 4.83 3.81 12.62
C THR A 6 5.10 3.61 11.14
N CYS A 7 6.13 2.84 10.83
CA CYS A 7 6.47 2.56 9.44
C CYS A 7 6.22 1.09 9.14
N ALA A 8 5.08 0.60 9.55
CA ALA A 8 4.74 -0.79 9.34
C ALA A 8 4.89 -1.15 7.88
N PRO A 9 5.57 -2.24 7.57
CA PRO A 9 5.82 -2.64 6.20
C PRO A 9 4.67 -3.38 5.55
N PHE A 10 3.55 -3.49 6.22
CA PHE A 10 2.40 -4.22 5.69
C PHE A 10 1.21 -3.30 5.52
N GLY A 11 0.23 -3.75 4.73
CA GLY A 11 -0.93 -2.96 4.42
C GLY A 11 -1.92 -2.87 5.55
N TYR A 12 -2.26 -1.65 5.94
CA TYR A 12 -3.22 -1.40 7.01
C TYR A 12 -4.60 -1.98 6.67
N LEU A 13 -5.11 -1.70 5.46
CA LEU A 13 -6.44 -2.17 5.09
C LEU A 13 -6.48 -3.68 4.95
N ALA A 14 -5.43 -4.29 4.42
CA ALA A 14 -5.38 -5.74 4.31
C ALA A 14 -5.44 -6.37 5.69
N HIS A 15 -4.73 -5.80 6.64
CA HIS A 15 -4.71 -6.31 8.00
C HIS A 15 -6.06 -6.08 8.71
N GLU A 16 -6.60 -4.86 8.62
CA GLU A 16 -7.80 -4.49 9.37
C GLU A 16 -9.09 -5.08 8.79
N TYR A 17 -9.16 -5.19 7.46
CA TYR A 17 -10.42 -5.60 6.83
C TYR A 17 -10.38 -7.01 6.24
N CYS A 18 -9.20 -7.51 5.94
CA CYS A 18 -9.07 -8.85 5.36
C CYS A 18 -8.38 -9.83 6.29
N GLY A 19 -7.84 -9.36 7.42
CA GLY A 19 -7.21 -10.22 8.39
C GLY A 19 -5.90 -10.84 7.94
N VAL A 20 -5.24 -10.26 6.95
CA VAL A 20 -4.00 -10.78 6.41
C VAL A 20 -2.89 -9.75 6.58
N THR A 21 -1.67 -10.25 6.77
CA THR A 21 -0.49 -9.40 6.86
C THR A 21 0.30 -9.53 5.58
N LEU A 22 0.22 -8.52 4.73
CA LEU A 22 0.89 -8.51 3.43
C LEU A 22 1.76 -7.27 3.33
N PRO A 23 2.93 -7.37 2.68
CA PRO A 23 3.80 -6.20 2.54
C PRO A 23 3.20 -5.19 1.58
N LEU A 24 3.53 -3.93 1.82
CA LEU A 24 3.17 -2.86 0.89
C LEU A 24 4.02 -2.99 -0.37
N GLU A 25 3.41 -2.73 -1.51
CA GLU A 25 4.11 -2.80 -2.79
C GLU A 25 3.43 -1.88 -3.80
N VAL A 26 4.10 -1.65 -4.91
CA VAL A 26 3.55 -0.85 -5.99
C VAL A 26 2.75 -1.76 -6.90
N LEU A 27 1.50 -1.38 -7.14
CA LEU A 27 0.60 -2.13 -8.01
C LEU A 27 0.10 -1.21 -9.11
N ARG A 28 -0.48 -1.79 -10.15
CA ARG A 28 -0.96 -1.06 -11.30
C ARG A 28 -2.44 -1.33 -11.53
N SER A 29 -3.17 -0.28 -11.91
CA SER A 29 -4.57 -0.40 -12.29
C SER A 29 -4.83 0.49 -13.50
N GLY A 30 -6.07 0.49 -13.99
CA GLY A 30 -6.45 1.37 -15.09
C GLY A 30 -6.31 2.84 -14.76
N ALA A 31 -6.36 3.20 -13.48
CA ALA A 31 -6.23 4.59 -13.05
C ALA A 31 -4.77 5.03 -12.83
N GLY A 32 -3.83 4.09 -12.84
CA GLY A 32 -2.43 4.40 -12.62
C GLY A 32 -1.80 3.43 -11.63
N TYR A 33 -0.65 3.81 -11.09
CA TYR A 33 0.05 3.00 -10.11
C TYR A 33 -0.36 3.44 -8.71
N TYR A 34 -0.36 2.49 -7.78
CA TYR A 34 -0.75 2.80 -6.41
C TYR A 34 0.02 1.91 -5.44
N ILE A 35 -0.02 2.27 -4.17
CA ILE A 35 0.59 1.49 -3.11
C ILE A 35 -0.50 0.63 -2.49
N GLY A 36 -0.26 -0.67 -2.43
CA GLY A 36 -1.23 -1.59 -1.90
C GLY A 36 -0.62 -2.93 -1.58
N THR A 37 -1.46 -3.95 -1.50
CA THR A 37 -1.03 -5.31 -1.19
C THR A 37 -1.63 -6.28 -2.20
N SER A 38 -0.95 -7.40 -2.39
CA SER A 38 -1.43 -8.45 -3.26
C SER A 38 -0.99 -9.80 -2.72
N ASP A 39 -1.68 -10.84 -3.18
CA ASP A 39 -1.30 -12.21 -2.86
C ASP A 39 -1.25 -13.02 -4.15
N ASP A 40 -1.22 -14.35 -4.03
CA ASP A 40 -1.11 -15.22 -5.19
C ASP A 40 -2.28 -15.09 -6.16
N GLU A 41 -3.40 -14.59 -5.68
CA GLU A 41 -4.60 -14.47 -6.49
C GLU A 41 -4.79 -13.08 -7.08
N GLY A 42 -3.94 -12.13 -6.71
CA GLY A 42 -4.00 -10.78 -7.24
C GLY A 42 -4.09 -9.72 -6.14
N PRO A 43 -4.48 -8.49 -6.53
CA PRO A 43 -4.55 -7.39 -5.58
C PRO A 43 -5.53 -7.66 -4.44
N VAL A 44 -5.11 -7.35 -3.23
CA VAL A 44 -5.93 -7.51 -2.03
C VAL A 44 -6.48 -6.18 -1.58
N SER A 45 -5.65 -5.15 -1.52
CA SER A 45 -6.09 -3.84 -1.07
C SER A 45 -5.35 -2.72 -1.79
N ARG A 46 -6.02 -1.56 -1.91
CA ARG A 46 -5.34 -0.33 -2.28
C ARG A 46 -5.16 0.46 -0.98
N GLU A 47 -3.91 0.71 -0.63
CA GLU A 47 -3.58 1.36 0.62
C GLU A 47 -3.40 2.87 0.47
N SER A 48 -2.91 3.33 -0.70
CA SER A 48 -2.74 4.76 -0.92
C SER A 48 -4.01 5.40 -1.45
N ASN A 49 -4.31 6.63 -0.99
CA ASN A 49 -5.39 7.42 -1.58
C ASN A 49 -5.02 7.86 -2.98
N GLU A 50 -3.73 8.07 -3.22
CA GLU A 50 -3.24 8.60 -4.49
C GLU A 50 -3.04 7.50 -5.52
N TYR A 51 -3.09 7.91 -6.78
CA TYR A 51 -2.55 7.16 -7.89
C TYR A 51 -1.35 7.92 -8.42
N PHE A 52 -0.35 7.20 -8.84
CA PHE A 52 0.90 7.77 -9.32
C PHE A 52 1.02 7.55 -10.82
N ARG A 53 1.73 8.44 -11.50
CA ARG A 53 1.87 8.39 -12.95
C ARG A 53 2.73 7.23 -13.43
N SER A 54 3.67 6.80 -12.60
CA SER A 54 4.61 5.77 -12.99
C SER A 54 4.95 4.90 -11.80
N ALA A 55 5.46 3.71 -12.09
CA ALA A 55 5.93 2.82 -11.02
C ALA A 55 7.05 3.49 -10.23
N LYS A 56 7.91 4.26 -10.92
CA LYS A 56 9.01 4.93 -10.26
C LYS A 56 8.50 5.96 -9.25
N ALA A 57 7.48 6.72 -9.61
CA ALA A 57 6.89 7.71 -8.71
C ALA A 57 6.26 7.02 -7.50
N ALA A 58 5.56 5.92 -7.73
CA ALA A 58 4.95 5.16 -6.64
C ALA A 58 6.01 4.56 -5.73
N GLN A 59 7.08 4.02 -6.31
CA GLN A 59 8.18 3.47 -5.52
C GLN A 59 8.85 4.54 -4.66
N ALA A 60 9.06 5.72 -5.22
CA ALA A 60 9.65 6.82 -4.48
C ALA A 60 8.76 7.23 -3.31
N ALA A 61 7.45 7.29 -3.55
CA ALA A 61 6.51 7.61 -2.48
C ALA A 61 6.51 6.56 -1.39
N LEU A 62 6.52 5.29 -1.80
CA LEU A 62 6.56 4.18 -0.84
C LEU A 62 7.83 4.23 0.00
N ALA A 63 8.97 4.46 -0.63
CA ALA A 63 10.25 4.49 0.08
C ALA A 63 10.35 5.68 1.04
N SER A 64 9.78 6.82 0.68
CA SER A 64 9.87 8.03 1.50
C SER A 64 8.70 8.21 2.45
N GLY A 65 7.64 7.42 2.30
CA GLY A 65 6.44 7.57 3.10
C GLY A 65 5.57 8.75 2.69
N LYS A 66 5.81 9.33 1.54
CA LYS A 66 5.08 10.50 1.08
C LYS A 66 3.83 10.12 0.32
N TRP A 67 2.92 9.47 1.00
CA TRP A 67 1.63 9.09 0.46
C TRP A 67 0.63 9.02 1.60
N THR A 68 -0.64 9.07 1.27
CA THR A 68 -1.71 9.12 2.27
C THR A 68 -2.38 7.77 2.39
N GLN A 69 -2.41 7.24 3.60
CA GLN A 69 -3.04 5.95 3.87
C GLN A 69 -4.56 6.08 3.75
N LYS A 70 -5.16 5.20 2.94
CA LYS A 70 -6.62 5.07 2.94
C LYS A 70 -7.03 4.45 4.27
N MET A 71 -8.12 4.94 4.81
CA MET A 71 -8.65 4.41 6.08
C MET A 71 -9.85 3.48 5.86
N TYR A 72 -10.37 3.44 4.64
CA TYR A 72 -11.52 2.61 4.30
C TYR A 72 -11.24 1.91 2.98
N PRO A 73 -11.73 0.66 2.84
CA PRO A 73 -11.52 -0.10 1.61
C PRO A 73 -12.15 0.54 0.38
#